data_efb47edce3eb2babd1bb5c629f3174fa
#
_entry.id   efb47edce3eb2babd1bb5c629f3174fa
#
_cell.length_a   1.000
_cell.length_b   1.000
_cell.length_c   1.000
_cell.angle_alpha   90.00
_cell.angle_beta   90.00
_cell.angle_gamma   90.00
#
_symmetry.space_group_name_H-M   'P 1'
#
loop_
_entity.id
_entity.type
_entity.pdbx_description
1 polymer ?
#
loop_
_entity_poly.entity_id
_entity_poly.type
_entity_poly.pdbx_seq_one_letter_code
_entity_poly.pdbx_strand_id
1 'polypeptide(L)'
;MILLVFTQSGFCAGFQKVDVDLSRLSGIMVYSEVYNMMFEPEKYAGKTVRMKGMFYAVTEDRPRPVFACIVQDAAACCMQGLEFRLKGNYKYPKDYPPIFSEITVVGTFFYENDGWFVNIGLKDAVLEAWK
;
A
#
# COMPACT_ATOMS: atom_id res chain seq x y z
N MET A 1 -34.77 -26.27 33.40
CA MET A 1 -34.75 -24.93 32.77
C MET A 1 -33.29 -24.57 32.57
N ILE A 2 -32.80 -24.82 31.37
CA ILE A 2 -31.39 -24.59 31.01
C ILE A 2 -31.29 -23.20 30.39
N LEU A 3 -30.57 -22.29 31.09
CA LEU A 3 -30.31 -20.94 30.61
C LEU A 3 -29.15 -21.01 29.60
N LEU A 4 -29.47 -20.91 28.31
CA LEU A 4 -28.49 -20.75 27.25
C LEU A 4 -27.95 -19.32 27.29
N VAL A 5 -26.75 -19.15 27.83
CA VAL A 5 -25.99 -17.91 27.73
C VAL A 5 -25.37 -17.84 26.34
N PHE A 6 -25.98 -17.07 25.46
CA PHE A 6 -25.34 -16.67 24.21
C PHE A 6 -24.23 -15.66 24.52
N THR A 7 -23.01 -16.12 24.55
CA THR A 7 -21.86 -15.21 24.47
C THR A 7 -21.77 -14.71 23.05
N GLN A 8 -22.26 -13.50 22.81
CA GLN A 8 -21.96 -12.76 21.60
C GLN A 8 -20.48 -12.38 21.64
N SER A 9 -19.68 -13.15 20.92
CA SER A 9 -18.32 -12.73 20.58
C SER A 9 -18.43 -11.49 19.70
N GLY A 10 -18.35 -10.31 20.31
CA GLY A 10 -18.26 -9.06 19.59
C GLY A 10 -17.00 -9.09 18.74
N PHE A 11 -17.17 -9.26 17.43
CA PHE A 11 -16.12 -9.05 16.45
C PHE A 11 -15.86 -7.55 16.41
N CYS A 12 -14.98 -7.06 17.28
CA CYS A 12 -14.39 -5.74 17.12
C CYS A 12 -13.56 -5.82 15.87
N ALA A 13 -14.08 -5.33 14.75
CA ALA A 13 -13.29 -4.93 13.62
C ALA A 13 -12.33 -3.83 14.12
N GLY A 14 -11.13 -4.24 14.54
CA GLY A 14 -10.12 -3.33 15.04
C GLY A 14 -9.81 -2.35 13.91
N PHE A 15 -10.14 -1.08 14.10
CA PHE A 15 -9.66 -0.02 13.24
C PHE A 15 -8.13 -0.06 13.30
N GLN A 16 -7.50 -0.49 12.20
CA GLN A 16 -6.06 -0.46 12.11
C GLN A 16 -5.60 1.00 12.20
N LYS A 17 -4.82 1.31 13.23
CA LYS A 17 -4.26 2.65 13.39
C LYS A 17 -3.33 2.94 12.23
N VAL A 18 -3.60 4.00 11.49
CA VAL A 18 -2.74 4.50 10.41
C VAL A 18 -1.79 5.54 10.99
N ASP A 19 -0.50 5.28 10.92
CA ASP A 19 0.53 6.19 11.43
C ASP A 19 0.82 7.32 10.46
N VAL A 20 0.80 7.03 9.15
CA VAL A 20 1.06 8.00 8.09
C VAL A 20 -0.08 7.91 7.06
N ASP A 21 -0.93 8.91 7.01
CA ASP A 21 -2.04 8.96 6.07
C ASP A 21 -1.78 9.96 4.95
N LEU A 22 -1.41 9.44 3.77
CA LEU A 22 -1.17 10.23 2.58
C LEU A 22 -2.42 10.42 1.71
N SER A 23 -3.53 9.76 2.05
CA SER A 23 -4.74 9.76 1.21
C SER A 23 -5.45 11.12 1.14
N ARG A 24 -5.15 12.00 2.08
CA ARG A 24 -5.73 13.35 2.18
C ARG A 24 -4.83 14.45 1.63
N LEU A 25 -3.62 14.10 1.23
CA LEU A 25 -2.64 15.05 0.69
C LEU A 25 -2.87 15.27 -0.80
N SER A 26 -2.44 16.43 -1.30
CA SER A 26 -2.38 16.66 -2.75
C SER A 26 -1.34 15.75 -3.40
N GLY A 27 -1.47 15.49 -4.70
CA GLY A 27 -0.54 14.63 -5.43
C GLY A 27 0.91 15.07 -5.29
N ILE A 28 1.19 16.37 -5.30
CA ILE A 28 2.53 16.94 -5.11
C ILE A 28 3.08 16.62 -3.71
N MET A 29 2.25 16.73 -2.69
CA MET A 29 2.65 16.41 -1.32
C MET A 29 2.90 14.93 -1.14
N VAL A 30 2.06 14.06 -1.72
CA VAL A 30 2.28 12.62 -1.72
C VAL A 30 3.58 12.27 -2.43
N TYR A 31 3.84 12.85 -3.59
CA TYR A 31 5.08 12.64 -4.33
C TYR A 31 6.32 13.00 -3.48
N SER A 32 6.27 14.15 -2.82
CA SER A 32 7.36 14.60 -1.93
C SER A 32 7.55 13.68 -0.74
N GLU A 33 6.47 13.18 -0.17
CA GLU A 33 6.55 12.27 0.98
C GLU A 33 7.10 10.89 0.59
N VAL A 34 6.70 10.35 -0.55
CA VAL A 34 7.29 9.11 -1.10
C VAL A 34 8.78 9.29 -1.35
N TYR A 35 9.19 10.46 -1.83
CA TYR A 35 10.60 10.79 -1.99
C TYR A 35 11.36 10.77 -0.67
N ASN A 36 10.79 11.36 0.39
CA ASN A 36 11.37 11.31 1.73
C ASN A 36 11.50 9.87 2.25
N MET A 37 10.51 9.02 1.98
CA MET A 37 10.55 7.60 2.33
C MET A 37 11.71 6.84 1.66
N MET A 38 12.09 7.26 0.46
CA MET A 38 13.25 6.67 -0.25
C MET A 38 14.57 7.08 0.38
N PHE A 39 14.68 8.33 0.83
CA PHE A 39 15.91 8.86 1.41
C PHE A 39 16.15 8.46 2.86
N GLU A 40 15.09 8.36 3.64
CA GLU A 40 15.15 8.07 5.07
C GLU A 40 14.18 6.93 5.44
N PRO A 41 14.31 5.75 4.81
CA PRO A 41 13.32 4.67 4.96
C PRO A 41 13.24 4.15 6.40
N GLU A 42 14.31 4.24 7.17
CA GLU A 42 14.32 3.83 8.55
C GLU A 42 13.37 4.62 9.46
N LYS A 43 13.02 5.84 9.09
CA LYS A 43 12.03 6.64 9.82
C LYS A 43 10.60 6.11 9.69
N TYR A 44 10.36 5.37 8.63
CA TYR A 44 9.02 4.86 8.29
C TYR A 44 8.87 3.35 8.56
N ALA A 45 9.97 2.63 8.71
CA ALA A 45 9.98 1.18 8.87
C ALA A 45 9.03 0.72 10.00
N GLY A 46 8.14 -0.20 9.68
CA GLY A 46 7.15 -0.74 10.62
C GLY A 46 5.92 0.14 10.85
N LYS A 47 5.87 1.35 10.29
CA LYS A 47 4.69 2.21 10.38
C LYS A 47 3.59 1.76 9.42
N THR A 48 2.35 1.92 9.82
CA THR A 48 1.19 1.71 8.95
C THR A 48 0.94 2.95 8.12
N VAL A 49 1.02 2.78 6.80
CA VAL A 49 0.86 3.86 5.83
C VAL A 49 -0.39 3.61 4.99
N ARG A 50 -1.21 4.66 4.82
CA ARG A 50 -2.31 4.71 3.85
C ARG A 50 -1.91 5.61 2.70
N MET A 51 -2.05 5.12 1.47
CA MET A 51 -1.73 5.87 0.27
C MET A 51 -2.84 5.73 -0.77
N LYS A 52 -3.17 6.83 -1.41
CA LYS A 52 -4.06 6.89 -2.56
C LYS A 52 -3.25 7.24 -3.81
N GLY A 53 -3.49 6.52 -4.87
CA GLY A 53 -2.81 6.72 -6.14
C GLY A 53 -3.38 5.84 -7.23
N MET A 54 -2.60 5.57 -8.25
CA MET A 54 -2.99 4.71 -9.37
C MET A 54 -2.34 3.33 -9.23
N PHE A 55 -3.09 2.30 -9.58
CA PHE A 55 -2.58 0.94 -9.64
C PHE A 55 -1.64 0.75 -10.83
N TYR A 56 -0.51 0.14 -10.57
CA TYR A 56 0.44 -0.27 -11.60
C TYR A 56 0.98 -1.67 -11.32
N ALA A 57 1.22 -2.43 -12.37
CA ALA A 57 1.83 -3.76 -12.29
C ALA A 57 2.98 -3.88 -13.29
N VAL A 58 4.12 -4.34 -12.80
CA VAL A 58 5.28 -4.69 -13.64
C VAL A 58 5.36 -6.20 -13.74
N THR A 59 5.16 -6.72 -14.94
CA THR A 59 5.13 -8.17 -15.21
C THR A 59 6.29 -8.65 -16.06
N GLU A 60 6.87 -7.75 -16.86
CA GLU A 60 7.94 -8.08 -17.81
C GLU A 60 9.27 -8.33 -17.12
N ASP A 61 10.00 -9.31 -17.60
CA ASP A 61 11.35 -9.68 -17.14
C ASP A 61 11.46 -9.99 -15.64
N ARG A 62 10.37 -10.43 -15.02
CA ARG A 62 10.32 -10.74 -13.60
C ARG A 62 9.68 -12.10 -13.34
N PRO A 63 10.20 -12.88 -12.40
CA PRO A 63 9.62 -14.19 -12.04
C PRO A 63 8.23 -14.04 -11.38
N ARG A 64 7.95 -12.87 -10.78
CA ARG A 64 6.66 -12.54 -10.17
C ARG A 64 6.28 -11.09 -10.46
N PRO A 65 4.98 -10.79 -10.67
CA PRO A 65 4.52 -9.42 -10.82
C PRO A 65 4.88 -8.57 -9.60
N VAL A 66 5.24 -7.32 -9.84
CA VAL A 66 5.41 -6.30 -8.79
C VAL A 66 4.27 -5.31 -8.93
N PHE A 67 3.54 -5.08 -7.84
CA PHE A 67 2.41 -4.18 -7.79
C PHE A 67 2.78 -2.91 -7.05
N ALA A 68 2.32 -1.78 -7.56
CA ALA A 68 2.63 -0.49 -6.98
C ALA A 68 1.42 0.44 -6.98
N CYS A 69 1.37 1.30 -5.98
CA CYS A 69 0.54 2.49 -5.94
C CYS A 69 1.42 3.68 -6.35
N ILE A 70 1.11 4.29 -7.48
CA ILE A 70 1.94 5.33 -8.07
C ILE A 70 1.26 6.69 -8.05
N VAL A 71 2.07 7.74 -7.95
CA VAL A 71 1.68 9.14 -8.09
C VAL A 71 2.61 9.84 -9.07
N GLN A 72 2.10 10.90 -9.68
CA GLN A 72 2.88 11.72 -10.61
C GLN A 72 3.35 13.01 -9.94
N ASP A 73 4.45 13.57 -10.44
CA ASP A 73 4.86 14.92 -10.08
C ASP A 73 3.91 15.98 -10.66
N ALA A 74 4.14 17.24 -10.31
CA ALA A 74 3.32 18.37 -10.79
C ALA A 74 3.28 18.52 -12.31
N ALA A 75 4.35 18.11 -13.01
CA ALA A 75 4.45 18.17 -14.46
C ALA A 75 3.93 16.90 -15.15
N ALA A 76 3.53 15.88 -14.40
CA ALA A 76 3.13 14.56 -14.87
C ALA A 76 4.18 13.84 -15.73
N CYS A 77 5.47 14.22 -15.59
CA CYS A 77 6.57 13.61 -16.34
C CYS A 77 7.31 12.52 -15.58
N CYS A 78 7.25 12.51 -14.26
CA CYS A 78 7.89 11.52 -13.41
C CYS A 78 6.85 10.85 -12.51
N MET A 79 7.03 9.56 -12.30
CA MET A 79 6.19 8.77 -11.41
C MET A 79 7.01 8.26 -10.24
N GLN A 80 6.42 8.31 -9.06
CA GLN A 80 6.93 7.69 -7.85
C GLN A 80 5.86 6.79 -7.26
N GLY A 81 6.25 5.81 -6.49
CA GLY A 81 5.27 4.94 -5.86
C GLY A 81 5.85 4.04 -4.80
N LEU A 82 4.95 3.38 -4.11
CA LEU A 82 5.26 2.33 -3.18
C LEU A 82 4.83 0.99 -3.76
N GLU A 83 5.75 0.04 -3.78
CA GLU A 83 5.38 -1.36 -3.99
C GLU A 83 4.41 -1.79 -2.90
N PHE A 84 3.46 -2.66 -3.21
CA PHE A 84 2.65 -3.27 -2.17
C PHE A 84 2.47 -4.77 -2.39
N ARG A 85 2.38 -5.48 -1.28
CA ARG A 85 2.17 -6.92 -1.23
C ARG A 85 0.91 -7.17 -0.41
N LEU A 86 -0.14 -7.61 -1.08
CA LEU A 86 -1.43 -7.86 -0.43
C LEU A 86 -1.33 -9.01 0.57
N LYS A 87 -1.95 -8.83 1.72
CA LYS A 87 -2.16 -9.89 2.69
C LYS A 87 -3.23 -10.83 2.18
N GLY A 88 -2.88 -12.10 2.04
CA GLY A 88 -3.79 -13.14 1.55
C GLY A 88 -3.32 -13.73 0.21
N ASN A 89 -4.18 -14.57 -0.36
CA ASN A 89 -3.88 -15.29 -1.59
C ASN A 89 -4.65 -14.69 -2.76
N TYR A 90 -4.09 -13.65 -3.37
CA TYR A 90 -4.65 -12.96 -4.53
C TYR A 90 -3.89 -13.35 -5.80
N LYS A 91 -4.62 -13.53 -6.89
CA LYS A 91 -4.06 -13.90 -8.18
C LYS A 91 -4.22 -12.77 -9.19
N TYR A 92 -3.11 -12.39 -9.81
CA TYR A 92 -3.11 -11.42 -10.89
C TYR A 92 -3.40 -12.11 -12.23
N PRO A 93 -4.18 -11.52 -13.14
CA PRO A 93 -4.85 -10.22 -13.02
C PRO A 93 -6.24 -10.27 -12.35
N LYS A 94 -6.76 -11.44 -12.10
CA LYS A 94 -8.16 -11.68 -11.71
C LYS A 94 -8.60 -10.90 -10.47
N ASP A 95 -7.75 -10.89 -9.43
CA ASP A 95 -8.07 -10.34 -8.11
C ASP A 95 -7.52 -8.92 -7.92
N TYR A 96 -7.06 -8.28 -9.00
CA TYR A 96 -6.47 -6.95 -8.99
C TYR A 96 -7.25 -5.96 -9.84
N PRO A 97 -7.22 -4.66 -9.52
CA PRO A 97 -7.86 -3.64 -10.33
C PRO A 97 -7.19 -3.48 -11.69
N PRO A 98 -7.87 -2.84 -12.66
CA PRO A 98 -7.24 -2.48 -13.93
C PRO A 98 -6.05 -1.53 -13.74
N ILE A 99 -5.06 -1.63 -14.63
CA ILE A 99 -3.91 -0.71 -14.67
C ILE A 99 -4.42 0.74 -14.74
N PHE A 100 -3.79 1.62 -13.98
CA PHE A 100 -4.10 3.05 -13.83
C PHE A 100 -5.44 3.39 -13.17
N SER A 101 -6.18 2.41 -12.65
CA SER A 101 -7.32 2.73 -11.82
C SER A 101 -6.89 3.32 -10.48
N GLU A 102 -7.72 4.23 -9.94
CA GLU A 102 -7.49 4.81 -8.62
C GLU A 102 -7.67 3.75 -7.54
N ILE A 103 -6.68 3.65 -6.65
CA ILE A 103 -6.69 2.75 -5.51
C ILE A 103 -6.34 3.47 -4.23
N THR A 104 -6.80 2.92 -3.11
CA THR A 104 -6.32 3.28 -1.78
C THR A 104 -5.78 2.01 -1.13
N VAL A 105 -4.51 2.02 -0.80
CA VAL A 105 -3.81 0.90 -0.18
C VAL A 105 -3.34 1.27 1.23
N VAL A 106 -3.46 0.33 2.14
CA VAL A 106 -2.97 0.44 3.52
C VAL A 106 -2.09 -0.76 3.82
N GLY A 107 -0.92 -0.52 4.37
CA GLY A 107 -0.02 -1.59 4.74
C GLY A 107 1.10 -1.13 5.65
N THR A 108 1.95 -2.07 6.05
CA THR A 108 3.12 -1.80 6.89
C THR A 108 4.31 -1.45 6.01
N PHE A 109 4.88 -0.28 6.22
CA PHE A 109 6.05 0.17 5.45
C PHE A 109 7.25 -0.74 5.71
N PHE A 110 7.90 -1.14 4.64
CA PHE A 110 9.17 -1.87 4.67
C PHE A 110 10.17 -1.28 3.67
N TYR A 111 11.43 -1.55 3.89
CA TYR A 111 12.45 -1.31 2.88
C TYR A 111 13.43 -2.49 2.83
N GLU A 112 13.96 -2.72 1.65
CA GLU A 112 14.96 -3.72 1.37
C GLU A 112 16.13 -3.05 0.66
N ASN A 113 17.35 -3.24 1.16
CA ASN A 113 18.56 -2.71 0.56
C ASN A 113 19.40 -3.88 0.06
N ASP A 114 19.58 -3.96 -1.26
CA ASP A 114 20.40 -5.01 -1.87
C ASP A 114 21.85 -4.57 -2.14
N GLY A 115 22.25 -3.41 -1.63
CA GLY A 115 23.57 -2.80 -1.83
C GLY A 115 23.66 -1.86 -3.02
N TRP A 116 22.73 -1.95 -3.97
CA TRP A 116 22.65 -1.09 -5.16
C TRP A 116 21.41 -0.23 -5.16
N PHE A 117 20.30 -0.79 -4.71
CA PHE A 117 19.01 -0.12 -4.71
C PHE A 117 18.31 -0.29 -3.36
N VAL A 118 17.58 0.73 -2.97
CA VAL A 118 16.63 0.66 -1.86
C VAL A 118 15.23 0.48 -2.46
N ASN A 119 14.63 -0.67 -2.19
CA ASN A 119 13.23 -0.92 -2.53
C ASN A 119 12.39 -0.57 -1.32
N ILE A 120 11.35 0.21 -1.51
CA ILE A 120 10.40 0.61 -0.48
C ILE A 120 9.00 0.16 -0.85
N GLY A 121 8.21 -0.20 0.15
CA GLY A 121 6.85 -0.67 -0.11
C GLY A 121 6.02 -0.88 1.14
N LEU A 122 4.84 -1.43 0.91
CA LEU A 122 3.88 -1.79 1.95
C LEU A 122 3.65 -3.29 1.92
N LYS A 123 3.93 -3.97 3.03
CA LYS A 123 3.62 -5.39 3.21
C LYS A 123 2.35 -5.57 4.04
N ASP A 124 1.82 -6.79 4.03
CA ASP A 124 0.55 -7.12 4.68
C ASP A 124 -0.55 -6.11 4.31
N ALA A 125 -0.54 -5.70 3.05
CA ALA A 125 -1.37 -4.61 2.57
C ALA A 125 -2.79 -5.04 2.27
N VAL A 126 -3.70 -4.07 2.33
CA VAL A 126 -5.11 -4.22 1.98
C VAL A 126 -5.47 -3.09 1.01
N LEU A 127 -6.21 -3.43 -0.05
CA LEU A 127 -6.88 -2.44 -0.89
C LEU A 127 -8.20 -2.04 -0.22
N GLU A 128 -8.30 -0.81 0.28
CA GLU A 128 -9.54 -0.31 0.91
C GLU A 128 -10.61 0.01 -0.14
N ALA A 129 -10.17 0.55 -1.28
CA ALA A 129 -11.06 0.87 -2.39
C ALA A 129 -10.31 0.88 -3.71
N TRP A 130 -11.02 0.56 -4.79
CA TRP A 130 -10.60 0.88 -6.16
C TRP A 130 -11.80 1.26 -7.02
N LYS A 131 -11.53 2.04 -8.02
CA LYS A 131 -12.51 2.44 -9.04
C LYS A 131 -11.94 2.23 -10.44
#